data_98cfb0fe8eff46fcae183e4e9f432478
#
_entry.id   98cfb0fe8eff46fcae183e4e9f432478
#
_cell.length_a   1.000
_cell.length_b   1.000
_cell.length_c   1.000
_cell.angle_alpha   90.00
_cell.angle_beta   90.00
_cell.angle_gamma   90.00
#
_symmetry.space_group_name_H-M   'P 1'
#
loop_
_entity.id
_entity.type
_entity.pdbx_description
1 polymer ?
#
loop_
_entity_poly.entity_id
_entity_poly.type
_entity_poly.pdbx_seq_one_letter_code
_entity_poly.pdbx_strand_id
1 'polypeptide(L)'
;MKKILIFGGSGFLGRAIIKELNPFFDLYCTYHKNLIFKNNKRFFYFDVAHNPKKLLNRIQPTIIISSLKGDFYNQVTFHDQLINYCESKKTKLFFVSSSNVFDYFTNYPSFENDKTFSNSIYGKFKINKTTIPMYIDI
;
A
#
# COMPACT_ATOMS: atom_id res chain seq x y z
N MET A 1 -16.20 3.35 14.32
CA MET A 1 -15.58 3.75 13.03
C MET A 1 -14.80 2.57 12.45
N LYS A 2 -14.73 2.45 11.12
CA LYS A 2 -13.90 1.41 10.47
C LYS A 2 -12.43 1.71 10.70
N LYS A 3 -11.63 0.67 10.98
CA LYS A 3 -10.19 0.78 11.18
C LYS A 3 -9.46 0.67 9.84
N ILE A 4 -8.60 1.64 9.54
CA ILE A 4 -7.72 1.61 8.37
C ILE A 4 -6.28 1.54 8.84
N LEU A 5 -5.50 0.62 8.27
CA LEU A 5 -4.06 0.57 8.45
C LEU A 5 -3.36 1.04 7.17
N ILE A 6 -2.53 2.10 7.29
CA ILE A 6 -1.79 2.69 6.17
C ILE A 6 -0.32 2.33 6.31
N PHE A 7 0.18 1.42 5.48
CA PHE A 7 1.60 1.17 5.33
C PHE A 7 2.23 2.29 4.50
N GLY A 8 3.29 2.90 5.02
CA GLY A 8 3.91 4.10 4.43
C GLY A 8 3.24 5.42 4.86
N GLY A 9 2.49 5.42 5.97
CA GLY A 9 1.78 6.60 6.46
C GLY A 9 2.67 7.81 6.77
N SER A 10 3.95 7.61 7.10
CA SER A 10 4.90 8.71 7.32
C SER A 10 5.45 9.34 6.04
N GLY A 11 5.20 8.74 4.88
CA GLY A 11 5.61 9.24 3.56
C GLY A 11 4.75 10.40 3.06
N PHE A 12 5.15 10.99 1.94
CA PHE A 12 4.43 12.13 1.34
C PHE A 12 2.96 11.80 1.04
N LEU A 13 2.71 10.74 0.27
CA LEU A 13 1.37 10.31 -0.08
C LEU A 13 0.59 9.81 1.13
N GLY A 14 1.24 9.02 2.01
CA GLY A 14 0.60 8.52 3.22
C GLY A 14 0.06 9.64 4.12
N ARG A 15 0.79 10.74 4.28
CA ARG A 15 0.34 11.91 5.04
C ARG A 15 -0.85 12.62 4.39
N ALA A 16 -0.87 12.71 3.05
CA ALA A 16 -2.02 13.25 2.33
C ALA A 16 -3.27 12.39 2.55
N ILE A 17 -3.14 11.07 2.40
CA ILE A 17 -4.23 10.11 2.66
C ILE A 17 -4.74 10.25 4.11
N ILE A 18 -3.84 10.34 5.10
CA ILE A 18 -4.20 10.52 6.51
C ILE A 18 -5.04 11.79 6.69
N LYS A 19 -4.59 12.91 6.11
CA LYS A 19 -5.29 14.20 6.22
C LYS A 19 -6.74 14.10 5.74
N GLU A 20 -6.97 13.45 4.61
CA GLU A 20 -8.30 13.31 4.03
C GLU A 20 -9.19 12.30 4.77
N LEU A 21 -8.62 11.20 5.25
CA LEU A 21 -9.41 10.12 5.86
C LEU A 21 -9.62 10.27 7.37
N ASN A 22 -8.78 11.05 8.06
CA ASN A 22 -8.82 11.17 9.52
C ASN A 22 -10.18 11.60 10.12
N PRO A 23 -11.00 12.46 9.46
CA PRO A 23 -12.31 12.83 10.00
C PRO A 23 -13.34 11.69 9.99
N PHE A 24 -13.13 10.65 9.18
CA PHE A 24 -14.14 9.63 8.89
C PHE A 24 -13.79 8.24 9.40
N PHE A 25 -12.51 7.97 9.68
CA PHE A 25 -12.00 6.64 9.98
C PHE A 25 -11.07 6.60 11.19
N ASP A 26 -10.95 5.43 11.81
CA ASP A 26 -9.98 5.17 12.86
C ASP A 26 -8.66 4.74 12.23
N LEU A 27 -7.72 5.69 12.08
CA LEU A 27 -6.49 5.50 11.31
C LEU A 27 -5.34 4.98 12.18
N TYR A 28 -4.65 3.98 11.66
CA TYR A 28 -3.39 3.45 12.15
C TYR A 28 -2.37 3.50 11.00
N CYS A 29 -1.14 3.87 11.30
CA CYS A 29 -0.14 4.16 10.27
C CYS A 29 1.19 3.49 10.60
N THR A 30 2.02 3.30 9.57
CA THR A 30 3.39 2.86 9.80
C THR A 30 4.40 3.94 9.45
N TYR A 31 5.54 3.91 10.16
CA TYR A 31 6.73 4.68 9.85
C TYR A 31 7.97 3.77 9.87
N HIS A 32 9.02 4.15 9.17
CA HIS A 32 10.31 3.45 9.18
C HIS A 32 11.44 4.42 9.55
N LYS A 33 11.89 5.25 8.61
CA LYS A 33 13.03 6.17 8.82
C LYS A 33 12.64 7.50 9.47
N ASN A 34 11.38 7.91 9.36
CA ASN A 34 10.94 9.20 9.88
C ASN A 34 10.56 9.08 11.36
N LEU A 35 11.53 9.28 12.24
CA LEU A 35 11.40 9.12 13.69
C LEU A 35 10.50 10.15 14.38
N ILE A 36 10.09 11.23 13.71
CA ILE A 36 9.17 12.23 14.28
C ILE A 36 7.84 11.60 14.72
N PHE A 37 7.47 10.46 14.13
CA PHE A 37 6.25 9.74 14.46
C PHE A 37 6.40 8.73 15.61
N LYS A 38 7.61 8.54 16.16
CA LYS A 38 7.92 7.53 17.20
C LYS A 38 7.02 7.62 18.43
N ASN A 39 6.67 8.82 18.85
CA ASN A 39 5.87 9.06 20.06
C ASN A 39 4.35 9.15 19.76
N ASN A 40 3.93 8.99 18.52
CA ASN A 40 2.52 9.02 18.17
C ASN A 40 1.91 7.62 18.32
N LYS A 41 0.92 7.48 19.21
CA LYS A 41 0.26 6.20 19.53
C LYS A 41 -0.44 5.55 18.33
N ARG A 42 -0.71 6.29 17.25
CA ARG A 42 -1.33 5.80 16.01
C ARG A 42 -0.30 5.39 14.96
N PHE A 43 1.00 5.62 15.21
CA PHE A 43 2.08 5.25 14.32
C PHE A 43 2.91 4.11 14.90
N PHE A 44 3.13 3.09 14.10
CA PHE A 44 3.90 1.91 14.45
C PHE A 44 5.16 1.84 13.61
N TYR A 45 6.28 1.53 14.24
CA TYR A 45 7.49 1.20 13.49
C TYR A 45 7.26 -0.06 12.67
N PHE A 46 7.59 -0.01 11.40
CA PHE A 46 7.49 -1.16 10.51
C PHE A 46 8.55 -1.09 9.41
N ASP A 47 9.30 -2.18 9.28
CA ASP A 47 10.22 -2.42 8.16
C ASP A 47 9.58 -3.46 7.23
N VAL A 48 9.56 -3.16 5.93
CA VAL A 48 8.97 -4.01 4.89
C VAL A 48 9.65 -5.40 4.78
N ALA A 49 10.88 -5.53 5.27
CA ALA A 49 11.56 -6.82 5.39
C ALA A 49 10.95 -7.75 6.44
N HIS A 50 10.11 -7.23 7.33
CA HIS A 50 9.48 -8.01 8.39
C HIS A 50 8.07 -8.46 8.04
N ASN A 51 7.64 -9.57 8.67
CA ASN A 51 6.29 -10.08 8.50
C ASN A 51 5.27 -9.16 9.20
N PRO A 52 4.23 -8.68 8.49
CA PRO A 52 3.23 -7.77 9.05
C PRO A 52 2.23 -8.43 10.01
N LYS A 53 2.22 -9.75 10.12
CA LYS A 53 1.20 -10.53 10.85
C LYS A 53 0.97 -10.04 12.28
N LYS A 54 2.04 -9.73 13.01
CA LYS A 54 1.92 -9.26 14.41
C LYS A 54 1.17 -7.92 14.49
N LEU A 55 1.48 -6.99 13.59
CA LEU A 55 0.83 -5.68 13.51
C LEU A 55 -0.62 -5.83 13.06
N LEU A 56 -0.88 -6.64 12.05
CA LEU A 56 -2.22 -6.91 11.53
C LEU A 56 -3.12 -7.53 12.60
N ASN A 57 -2.63 -8.50 13.34
CA ASN A 57 -3.39 -9.14 14.42
C ASN A 57 -3.67 -8.19 15.60
N ARG A 58 -2.76 -7.25 15.87
CA ARG A 58 -2.94 -6.22 16.91
C ARG A 58 -4.01 -5.20 16.54
N ILE A 59 -4.01 -4.72 15.29
CA ILE A 59 -4.90 -3.64 14.84
C ILE A 59 -6.24 -4.20 14.36
N GLN A 60 -6.24 -5.34 13.69
CA GLN A 60 -7.40 -5.95 13.02
C GLN A 60 -8.11 -4.95 12.10
N PRO A 61 -7.41 -4.42 11.07
CA PRO A 61 -7.97 -3.44 10.18
C PRO A 61 -9.05 -4.05 9.29
N THR A 62 -10.07 -3.26 8.96
CA THR A 62 -11.08 -3.61 7.93
C THR A 62 -10.64 -3.18 6.54
N ILE A 63 -9.70 -2.23 6.47
CA ILE A 63 -9.11 -1.72 5.25
C ILE A 63 -7.61 -1.57 5.45
N ILE A 64 -6.83 -1.96 4.45
CA ILE A 64 -5.38 -1.74 4.39
C ILE A 64 -5.07 -0.90 3.16
N ILE A 65 -4.23 0.12 3.33
CA ILE A 65 -3.70 0.93 2.22
C ILE A 65 -2.18 0.78 2.21
N SER A 66 -1.62 0.38 1.08
CA SER A 66 -0.16 0.29 0.90
C SER A 66 0.34 1.39 -0.04
N SER A 67 1.06 2.37 0.53
CA SER A 67 1.70 3.49 -0.16
C SER A 67 3.24 3.46 -0.01
N LEU A 68 3.81 2.27 0.08
CA LEU A 68 5.25 2.07 0.25
C LEU A 68 6.03 2.43 -1.01
N LYS A 69 7.26 2.91 -0.82
CA LYS A 69 8.20 3.26 -1.89
C LYS A 69 9.57 2.60 -1.65
N GLY A 70 10.21 2.18 -2.73
CA GLY A 70 11.52 1.53 -2.67
C GLY A 70 11.47 0.08 -2.19
N ASP A 71 12.64 -0.55 -2.03
CA ASP A 71 12.79 -1.93 -1.56
C ASP A 71 11.84 -2.94 -2.23
N PHE A 72 11.84 -2.95 -3.56
CA PHE A 72 10.88 -3.75 -4.34
C PHE A 72 10.98 -5.25 -4.07
N TYR A 73 12.16 -5.75 -3.74
CA TYR A 73 12.36 -7.16 -3.43
C TYR A 73 11.56 -7.57 -2.19
N ASN A 74 11.73 -6.85 -1.08
CA ASN A 74 11.00 -7.14 0.15
C ASN A 74 9.51 -6.83 0.03
N GLN A 75 9.13 -5.82 -0.79
CA GLN A 75 7.73 -5.50 -1.05
C GLN A 75 6.97 -6.66 -1.74
N VAL A 76 7.62 -7.49 -2.56
CA VAL A 76 6.95 -8.65 -3.18
C VAL A 76 6.42 -9.59 -2.10
N THR A 77 7.30 -10.07 -1.24
CA THR A 77 6.94 -10.98 -0.13
C THR A 77 5.93 -10.33 0.83
N PHE A 78 6.16 -9.07 1.16
CA PHE A 78 5.27 -8.32 2.04
C PHE A 78 3.83 -8.22 1.49
N HIS A 79 3.67 -7.89 0.20
CA HIS A 79 2.33 -7.80 -0.40
C HIS A 79 1.66 -9.16 -0.53
N ASP A 80 2.40 -10.23 -0.79
CA ASP A 80 1.85 -11.59 -0.77
C ASP A 80 1.30 -11.96 0.62
N GLN A 81 2.00 -11.56 1.68
CA GLN A 81 1.53 -11.74 3.05
C GLN A 81 0.28 -10.89 3.36
N LEU A 82 0.19 -9.66 2.82
CA LEU A 82 -1.01 -8.83 2.96
C LEU A 82 -2.21 -9.46 2.24
N ILE A 83 -2.01 -9.96 1.02
CA ILE A 83 -3.08 -10.59 0.23
C ILE A 83 -3.63 -11.79 0.98
N ASN A 84 -2.77 -12.71 1.44
CA ASN A 84 -3.18 -13.88 2.24
C ASN A 84 -3.96 -13.48 3.49
N TYR A 85 -3.54 -12.44 4.19
CA TYR A 85 -4.27 -11.92 5.35
C TYR A 85 -5.65 -11.38 4.93
N CYS A 86 -5.71 -10.58 3.88
CA CYS A 86 -6.94 -9.95 3.41
C CYS A 86 -7.98 -10.98 2.97
N GLU A 87 -7.56 -12.03 2.27
CA GLU A 87 -8.43 -13.14 1.89
C GLU A 87 -8.98 -13.87 3.10
N SER A 88 -8.12 -14.20 4.08
CA SER A 88 -8.51 -14.93 5.28
C SER A 88 -9.45 -14.15 6.20
N LYS A 89 -9.35 -12.82 6.23
CA LYS A 89 -10.09 -11.92 7.12
C LYS A 89 -11.17 -11.09 6.42
N LYS A 90 -11.34 -11.25 5.10
CA LYS A 90 -12.23 -10.42 4.27
C LYS A 90 -11.93 -8.91 4.43
N THR A 91 -10.64 -8.55 4.54
CA THR A 91 -10.15 -7.18 4.65
C THR A 91 -9.94 -6.61 3.26
N LYS A 92 -10.32 -5.35 3.01
CA LYS A 92 -10.05 -4.69 1.74
C LYS A 92 -8.61 -4.21 1.68
N LEU A 93 -7.93 -4.44 0.55
CA LEU A 93 -6.56 -3.97 0.30
C LEU A 93 -6.55 -2.98 -0.86
N PHE A 94 -6.04 -1.76 -0.61
CA PHE A 94 -5.75 -0.76 -1.63
C PHE A 94 -4.24 -0.68 -1.82
N PHE A 95 -3.80 -0.96 -3.03
CA PHE A 95 -2.41 -0.88 -3.42
C PHE A 95 -2.20 0.33 -4.33
N VAL A 96 -1.35 1.27 -3.88
CA VAL A 96 -1.02 2.44 -4.70
C VAL A 96 -0.13 2.03 -5.86
N SER A 97 -0.68 2.05 -7.06
CA SER A 97 0.02 1.76 -8.30
C SER A 97 0.78 3.00 -8.83
N SER A 98 1.09 3.06 -10.08
CA SER A 98 1.81 4.16 -10.75
C SER A 98 1.47 4.18 -12.23
N SER A 99 1.48 5.35 -12.85
CA SER A 99 1.42 5.50 -14.31
C SER A 99 2.56 4.79 -15.06
N ASN A 100 3.66 4.47 -14.36
CA ASN A 100 4.76 3.68 -14.94
C ASN A 100 4.36 2.27 -15.39
N VAL A 101 3.17 1.80 -15.04
CA VAL A 101 2.63 0.55 -15.58
C VAL A 101 2.36 0.63 -17.10
N PHE A 102 2.26 1.84 -17.64
CA PHE A 102 2.06 2.15 -19.06
C PHE A 102 3.27 2.79 -19.73
N ASP A 103 4.45 2.82 -19.11
CA ASP A 103 5.61 3.62 -19.58
C ASP A 103 6.22 3.13 -20.91
N TYR A 104 5.80 2.00 -21.42
CA TYR A 104 6.15 1.53 -22.76
C TYR A 104 5.41 2.30 -23.86
N PHE A 105 4.23 2.83 -23.57
CA PHE A 105 3.36 3.52 -24.52
C PHE A 105 3.53 5.02 -24.38
N THR A 106 4.46 5.61 -25.15
CA THR A 106 4.85 7.02 -24.99
C THR A 106 4.15 7.99 -25.95
N ASN A 107 3.42 7.48 -26.94
CA ASN A 107 2.92 8.31 -28.05
C ASN A 107 1.48 8.77 -27.90
N TYR A 108 0.75 8.32 -26.89
CA TYR A 108 -0.66 8.66 -26.64
C TYR A 108 -1.04 8.48 -25.17
N PRO A 109 -2.11 9.15 -24.69
CA PRO A 109 -2.62 8.95 -23.35
C PRO A 109 -3.02 7.51 -23.10
N SER A 110 -2.80 6.99 -21.89
CA SER A 110 -3.23 5.68 -21.46
C SER A 110 -4.49 5.77 -20.60
N PHE A 111 -5.34 4.75 -20.67
CA PHE A 111 -6.57 4.60 -19.93
C PHE A 111 -6.50 3.38 -19.00
N GLU A 112 -7.40 3.29 -18.02
CA GLU A 112 -7.40 2.22 -17.01
C GLU A 112 -7.50 0.81 -17.60
N ASN A 113 -8.19 0.66 -18.73
CA ASN A 113 -8.41 -0.62 -19.43
C ASN A 113 -7.31 -0.95 -20.45
N ASP A 114 -6.32 -0.07 -20.63
CA ASP A 114 -5.24 -0.33 -21.57
C ASP A 114 -4.32 -1.43 -21.04
N LYS A 115 -3.70 -2.13 -21.99
CA LYS A 115 -2.72 -3.15 -21.65
C LYS A 115 -1.52 -2.54 -20.95
N THR A 116 -1.22 -3.05 -19.77
CA THR A 116 -0.05 -2.61 -19.00
C THR A 116 1.23 -3.22 -19.55
N PHE A 117 2.25 -2.41 -19.80
CA PHE A 117 3.59 -2.83 -20.15
C PHE A 117 4.62 -1.80 -19.74
N SER A 118 5.71 -2.25 -19.13
CA SER A 118 6.80 -1.39 -18.67
C SER A 118 8.16 -2.03 -18.89
N ASN A 119 9.15 -1.26 -19.29
CA ASN A 119 10.54 -1.68 -19.35
C ASN A 119 11.28 -1.46 -18.01
N SER A 120 10.78 -0.57 -17.17
CA SER A 120 11.38 -0.27 -15.88
C SER A 120 11.14 -1.37 -14.85
N ILE A 121 12.10 -1.57 -13.93
CA ILE A 121 11.94 -2.50 -12.79
C ILE A 121 10.75 -2.07 -11.93
N TYR A 122 10.59 -0.78 -11.72
CA TYR A 122 9.50 -0.22 -10.94
C TYR A 122 8.14 -0.49 -11.57
N GLY A 123 7.98 -0.20 -12.87
CA GLY A 123 6.74 -0.47 -13.61
C GLY A 123 6.39 -1.96 -13.62
N LYS A 124 7.36 -2.84 -13.89
CA LYS A 124 7.16 -4.31 -13.84
C LYS A 124 6.70 -4.78 -12.45
N PHE A 125 7.30 -4.26 -11.39
CA PHE A 125 6.86 -4.55 -10.02
C PHE A 125 5.40 -4.13 -9.80
N LYS A 126 5.03 -2.93 -10.22
CA LYS A 126 3.66 -2.42 -10.07
C LYS A 126 2.66 -3.26 -10.89
N ILE A 127 2.98 -3.62 -12.13
CA ILE A 127 2.15 -4.51 -12.96
C ILE A 127 1.91 -5.85 -12.26
N ASN A 128 2.96 -6.49 -11.77
CA ASN A 128 2.86 -7.78 -11.10
C ASN A 128 1.90 -7.74 -9.90
N LYS A 129 1.86 -6.63 -9.16
CA LYS A 129 0.99 -6.48 -8.00
C LYS A 129 -0.44 -6.03 -8.33
N THR A 130 -0.66 -5.37 -9.48
CA THR A 130 -2.00 -4.96 -9.91
C THR A 130 -2.77 -6.05 -10.68
N THR A 131 -2.09 -7.06 -11.21
CA THR A 131 -2.73 -8.21 -11.88
C THR A 131 -3.32 -9.25 -10.92
N ILE A 132 -3.04 -9.15 -9.63
CA ILE A 132 -3.78 -9.91 -8.61
C ILE A 132 -5.14 -9.22 -8.47
N PRO A 133 -6.28 -9.96 -8.43
CA PRO A 133 -7.60 -9.35 -8.30
C PRO A 133 -7.70 -8.64 -6.95
N MET A 134 -7.17 -7.43 -6.90
CA MET A 134 -7.41 -6.50 -5.83
C MET A 134 -8.65 -5.70 -6.22
N TYR A 135 -9.63 -5.69 -5.35
CA TYR A 135 -10.77 -4.80 -5.49
C TYR A 135 -10.27 -3.35 -5.41
N ILE A 136 -9.90 -2.81 -6.58
CA ILE A 136 -9.73 -1.37 -6.78
C ILE A 136 -11.08 -0.89 -7.30
N ASP A 137 -12.02 -0.70 -6.41
CA ASP A 137 -13.10 0.25 -6.66
C ASP A 137 -12.53 1.63 -6.30
N ILE A 138 -12.11 2.36 -7.33
CA ILE A 138 -11.81 3.79 -7.26
C ILE A 138 -13.13 4.54 -7.24
#